data_36b09eb81dd63db03dd5b36a18b7ae9d
#
_entry.id   36b09eb81dd63db03dd5b36a18b7ae9d
#
_cell.length_a   1.000
_cell.length_b   1.000
_cell.length_c   1.000
_cell.angle_alpha   90.00
_cell.angle_beta   90.00
_cell.angle_gamma   90.00
#
_symmetry.space_group_name_H-M   'P 1'
#
loop_
_entity.id
_entity.type
_entity.pdbx_description
1 polymer ?
#
loop_
_entity_poly.entity_id
_entity_poly.type
_entity_poly.pdbx_seq_one_letter_code
_entity_poly.pdbx_strand_id
1 'polypeptide(L)'
;MKNKYIIGALLVGIISLFASCSDDNDSNPTLIQPKEFVLNTPAYANATIDLEKSTGLELTWSQPKYTADNAPINATYEVQVSPTNSFTVSTDEAAADESGEKVPDYAVLSNTTQKCNISASAEEMDKALVKILKWTEENVPAEQVMYVRVNAYILEGTSRLNPVASNSVRLNVKPYYIELKDAVPTMWYLVGNMFGAKWANDKNIGVDALPMFLNPNFSYDKKTGAGEIEYTNYFLTGD
;
A
#
# COMPACT_ATOMS: atom_id res chain seq x y z
N MET A 1 -0.21 63.86 35.23
CA MET A 1 0.39 63.74 33.84
C MET A 1 1.46 62.64 33.67
N LYS A 2 2.05 62.10 34.76
CA LYS A 2 3.09 61.02 34.65
C LYS A 2 2.59 59.66 34.21
N ASN A 3 1.33 59.31 34.45
CA ASN A 3 0.79 57.97 34.11
C ASN A 3 0.45 57.78 32.64
N LYS A 4 0.28 58.87 31.86
CA LYS A 4 -0.03 58.75 30.40
C LYS A 4 1.19 58.31 29.57
N TYR A 5 2.40 58.65 30.00
CA TYR A 5 3.63 58.27 29.33
C TYR A 5 4.04 56.82 29.60
N ILE A 6 3.69 56.30 30.78
CA ILE A 6 3.98 54.90 31.16
C ILE A 6 3.10 53.96 30.35
N ILE A 7 1.82 54.29 30.10
CA ILE A 7 0.91 53.47 29.30
C ILE A 7 1.35 53.48 27.83
N GLY A 8 1.80 54.65 27.31
CA GLY A 8 2.33 54.73 25.95
C GLY A 8 3.61 53.91 25.72
N ALA A 9 4.54 53.93 26.68
CA ALA A 9 5.78 53.14 26.63
C ALA A 9 5.52 51.64 26.76
N LEU A 10 4.53 51.21 27.54
CA LEU A 10 4.14 49.82 27.68
C LEU A 10 3.47 49.29 26.40
N LEU A 11 2.64 50.11 25.73
CA LEU A 11 1.98 49.71 24.46
C LEU A 11 2.96 49.58 23.30
N VAL A 12 3.98 50.46 23.22
CA VAL A 12 5.04 50.36 22.20
C VAL A 12 5.93 49.15 22.46
N GLY A 13 6.20 48.81 23.73
CA GLY A 13 6.99 47.61 24.09
C GLY A 13 6.28 46.30 23.76
N ILE A 14 4.96 46.25 23.80
CA ILE A 14 4.18 45.05 23.46
C ILE A 14 4.11 44.85 21.92
N ILE A 15 4.04 45.95 21.15
CA ILE A 15 4.01 45.86 19.67
C ILE A 15 5.34 45.39 19.12
N SER A 16 6.48 45.67 19.76
CA SER A 16 7.80 45.21 19.32
C SER A 16 8.08 43.73 19.62
N LEU A 17 7.26 43.08 20.47
CA LEU A 17 7.41 41.62 20.73
C LEU A 17 6.73 40.74 19.67
N PHE A 18 5.87 41.32 18.83
CA PHE A 18 5.23 40.59 17.73
C PHE A 18 5.94 40.73 16.38
N ALA A 19 7.00 41.54 16.29
CA ALA A 19 7.77 41.72 15.07
C ALA A 19 8.97 40.75 14.93
N SER A 20 9.08 39.76 15.82
CA SER A 20 10.18 38.79 15.82
C SER A 20 9.80 37.43 15.24
N CYS A 21 8.79 37.37 14.38
CA CYS A 21 8.63 36.25 13.46
C CYS A 21 8.90 36.78 12.05
N SER A 22 10.15 37.13 11.76
CA SER A 22 10.62 37.03 10.40
C SER A 22 10.70 35.53 10.09
N ASP A 23 9.83 35.07 9.21
CA ASP A 23 9.96 33.76 8.61
C ASP A 23 11.34 33.66 7.95
N ASP A 24 12.31 33.10 8.68
CA ASP A 24 13.57 32.64 8.10
C ASP A 24 13.32 31.38 7.23
N ASN A 25 12.28 31.43 6.40
CA ASN A 25 11.97 30.37 5.43
C ASN A 25 12.88 30.40 4.20
N ASP A 26 13.76 31.38 4.11
CA ASP A 26 14.73 31.52 3.01
C ASP A 26 15.79 30.41 2.98
N SER A 27 15.88 29.60 4.05
CA SER A 27 16.82 28.48 4.14
C SER A 27 16.16 27.10 3.98
N ASN A 28 14.83 27.01 3.86
CA ASN A 28 14.17 25.72 3.63
C ASN A 28 14.30 25.33 2.16
N PRO A 29 14.90 24.16 1.86
CA PRO A 29 15.05 23.70 0.50
C PRO A 29 13.70 23.56 -0.18
N THR A 30 13.56 24.19 -1.35
CA THR A 30 12.33 24.08 -2.14
C THR A 30 12.35 22.79 -2.95
N LEU A 31 11.40 21.90 -2.66
CA LEU A 31 11.23 20.68 -3.43
C LEU A 31 10.61 21.01 -4.80
N ILE A 32 11.33 20.67 -5.85
CA ILE A 32 10.84 20.75 -7.23
C ILE A 32 10.39 19.35 -7.64
N GLN A 33 9.08 19.23 -7.87
CA GLN A 33 8.45 18.00 -8.35
C GLN A 33 8.55 17.92 -9.86
N PRO A 34 8.97 16.79 -10.46
CA PRO A 34 8.89 16.55 -11.89
C PRO A 34 7.44 16.51 -12.34
N LYS A 35 7.17 16.89 -13.58
CA LYS A 35 5.82 16.82 -14.18
C LYS A 35 5.53 15.44 -14.75
N GLU A 36 6.55 14.77 -15.26
CA GLU A 36 6.44 13.51 -15.99
C GLU A 36 7.76 12.76 -16.00
N PHE A 37 7.70 11.46 -16.21
CA PHE A 37 8.81 10.59 -16.61
C PHE A 37 8.27 9.45 -17.46
N VAL A 38 9.15 8.73 -18.15
CA VAL A 38 8.75 7.77 -19.19
C VAL A 38 9.07 6.34 -18.76
N LEU A 39 8.04 5.51 -18.69
CA LEU A 39 8.20 4.06 -18.70
C LEU A 39 8.51 3.61 -20.14
N ASN A 40 9.67 2.97 -20.33
CA ASN A 40 10.08 2.48 -21.64
C ASN A 40 9.19 1.29 -22.04
N THR A 41 8.79 1.25 -23.31
CA THR A 41 8.07 0.10 -23.84
C THR A 41 9.03 -1.09 -23.93
N PRO A 42 8.80 -2.19 -23.22
CA PRO A 42 9.67 -3.36 -23.28
C PRO A 42 9.64 -4.03 -24.67
N ALA A 43 10.72 -4.66 -25.05
CA ALA A 43 10.81 -5.36 -26.36
C ALA A 43 9.74 -6.48 -26.49
N TYR A 44 9.31 -7.05 -25.38
CA TYR A 44 8.29 -8.11 -25.33
C TYR A 44 6.84 -7.57 -25.35
N ALA A 45 6.61 -6.25 -25.36
CA ALA A 45 5.27 -5.66 -25.27
C ALA A 45 4.32 -6.08 -26.42
N ASN A 46 4.87 -6.48 -27.57
CA ASN A 46 4.10 -6.94 -28.72
C ASN A 46 3.83 -8.47 -28.73
N ALA A 47 4.34 -9.18 -27.74
CA ALA A 47 4.10 -10.63 -27.59
C ALA A 47 3.03 -10.87 -26.51
N THR A 48 2.34 -12.01 -26.60
CA THR A 48 1.50 -12.49 -25.50
C THR A 48 2.40 -13.14 -24.44
N ILE A 49 2.36 -12.61 -23.22
CA ILE A 49 3.19 -13.03 -22.10
C ILE A 49 2.42 -14.06 -21.28
N ASP A 50 2.92 -15.27 -21.17
CA ASP A 50 2.34 -16.31 -20.32
C ASP A 50 2.76 -16.04 -18.85
N LEU A 51 1.81 -15.54 -18.03
CA LEU A 51 2.09 -15.13 -16.65
C LEU A 51 2.41 -16.32 -15.75
N GLU A 52 1.86 -17.52 -16.04
CA GLU A 52 2.14 -18.73 -15.28
C GLU A 52 3.60 -19.21 -15.46
N LYS A 53 4.16 -18.98 -16.66
CA LYS A 53 5.52 -19.41 -17.00
C LYS A 53 6.58 -18.34 -16.79
N SER A 54 6.15 -17.12 -16.52
CA SER A 54 7.04 -15.97 -16.31
C SER A 54 7.27 -15.76 -14.82
N THR A 55 8.52 -15.57 -14.40
CA THR A 55 8.85 -15.23 -13.01
C THR A 55 8.73 -13.72 -12.75
N GLY A 56 9.07 -12.91 -13.74
CA GLY A 56 8.99 -11.46 -13.64
C GLY A 56 9.15 -10.78 -14.99
N LEU A 57 8.68 -9.55 -15.07
CA LEU A 57 8.74 -8.69 -16.23
C LEU A 57 9.70 -7.54 -15.95
N GLU A 58 10.78 -7.47 -16.74
CA GLU A 58 11.75 -6.40 -16.62
C GLU A 58 11.17 -5.08 -17.15
N LEU A 59 11.07 -4.10 -16.26
CA LEU A 59 10.61 -2.75 -16.56
C LEU A 59 11.74 -1.76 -16.33
N THR A 60 11.88 -0.78 -17.22
CA THR A 60 12.86 0.30 -17.12
C THR A 60 12.22 1.64 -17.43
N TRP A 61 12.69 2.71 -16.82
CA TRP A 61 12.14 4.05 -17.03
C TRP A 61 13.19 5.14 -16.92
N SER A 62 12.84 6.32 -17.41
CA SER A 62 13.67 7.50 -17.27
C SER A 62 13.61 8.02 -15.83
N GLN A 63 14.71 8.53 -15.31
CA GLN A 63 14.74 9.10 -13.97
C GLN A 63 13.88 10.37 -13.89
N PRO A 64 12.85 10.44 -13.04
CA PRO A 64 12.19 11.68 -12.72
C PRO A 64 13.16 12.61 -11.97
N LYS A 65 13.12 13.90 -12.30
CA LYS A 65 14.07 14.88 -11.76
C LYS A 65 13.47 15.56 -10.53
N TYR A 66 13.40 14.86 -9.41
CA TYR A 66 13.13 15.48 -8.12
C TYR A 66 14.39 16.19 -7.64
N THR A 67 14.26 17.47 -7.29
CA THR A 67 15.37 18.26 -6.76
C THR A 67 14.92 19.11 -5.59
N ALA A 68 15.83 19.35 -4.64
CA ALA A 68 15.70 20.38 -3.62
C ALA A 68 16.89 21.32 -3.76
N ASP A 69 16.64 22.61 -3.99
CA ASP A 69 17.69 23.63 -4.21
C ASP A 69 18.76 23.18 -5.22
N ASN A 70 18.34 22.61 -6.36
CA ASN A 70 19.19 22.02 -7.39
C ASN A 70 19.96 20.74 -6.99
N ALA A 71 19.81 20.23 -5.77
CA ALA A 71 20.33 18.93 -5.39
C ALA A 71 19.35 17.82 -5.79
N PRO A 72 19.80 16.74 -6.44
CA PRO A 72 18.92 15.64 -6.79
C PRO A 72 18.45 14.89 -5.54
N ILE A 73 17.18 14.49 -5.52
CA ILE A 73 16.57 13.67 -4.50
C ILE A 73 16.22 12.31 -5.08
N ASN A 74 16.50 11.24 -4.31
CA ASN A 74 16.14 9.88 -4.71
C ASN A 74 14.64 9.67 -4.58
N ALA A 75 14.01 9.20 -5.65
CA ALA A 75 12.63 8.76 -5.64
C ALA A 75 12.55 7.26 -5.30
N THR A 76 11.43 6.88 -4.72
CA THR A 76 10.98 5.48 -4.61
C THR A 76 9.95 5.23 -5.69
N TYR A 77 9.99 4.05 -6.27
CA TYR A 77 9.13 3.65 -7.38
C TYR A 77 8.32 2.43 -6.99
N GLU A 78 7.06 2.41 -7.41
CA GLU A 78 6.15 1.29 -7.33
C GLU A 78 5.53 1.00 -8.69
N VAL A 79 5.21 -0.24 -8.96
CA VAL A 79 4.53 -0.66 -10.19
C VAL A 79 3.04 -0.75 -9.95
N GLN A 80 2.27 -0.19 -10.87
CA GLN A 80 0.81 -0.22 -10.85
C GLN A 80 0.28 -0.95 -12.09
N VAL A 81 -0.73 -1.79 -11.89
CA VAL A 81 -1.31 -2.65 -12.93
C VAL A 81 -2.82 -2.41 -13.03
N SER A 82 -3.34 -2.22 -14.23
CA SER A 82 -4.76 -2.02 -14.51
C SER A 82 -5.22 -2.82 -15.73
N PRO A 83 -6.40 -3.43 -15.72
CA PRO A 83 -6.98 -4.08 -16.89
C PRO A 83 -7.57 -3.08 -17.90
N THR A 84 -7.86 -1.84 -17.50
CA THR A 84 -8.63 -0.86 -18.28
C THR A 84 -7.88 0.42 -18.63
N ASN A 85 -6.62 0.57 -18.20
CA ASN A 85 -5.85 1.82 -18.25
C ASN A 85 -6.44 2.96 -17.37
N SER A 86 -7.27 2.63 -16.42
CA SER A 86 -7.74 3.52 -15.37
C SER A 86 -6.97 3.25 -14.08
N PHE A 87 -6.66 4.31 -13.33
CA PHE A 87 -5.88 4.22 -12.09
C PHE A 87 -6.47 5.17 -11.06
N THR A 88 -7.76 4.99 -10.75
CA THR A 88 -8.52 5.90 -9.87
C THR A 88 -8.76 5.31 -8.49
N VAL A 89 -9.05 4.01 -8.40
CA VAL A 89 -9.29 3.31 -7.14
C VAL A 89 -8.40 2.08 -7.07
N SER A 90 -7.50 2.05 -6.09
CA SER A 90 -6.65 0.88 -5.89
C SER A 90 -7.40 -0.27 -5.21
N THR A 91 -6.86 -1.48 -5.33
CA THR A 91 -7.38 -2.65 -4.59
C THR A 91 -7.35 -2.45 -3.08
N ASP A 92 -6.38 -1.68 -2.57
CA ASP A 92 -6.23 -1.42 -1.14
C ASP A 92 -7.24 -0.37 -0.65
N GLU A 93 -7.48 0.69 -1.47
CA GLU A 93 -8.54 1.67 -1.18
C GLU A 93 -9.93 1.05 -1.20
N ALA A 94 -10.19 0.14 -2.14
CA ALA A 94 -11.45 -0.60 -2.18
C ALA A 94 -11.60 -1.57 -1.01
N ALA A 95 -10.51 -2.22 -0.57
CA ALA A 95 -10.52 -3.09 0.60
C ALA A 95 -10.72 -2.34 1.92
N ALA A 96 -10.25 -1.09 2.01
CA ALA A 96 -10.41 -0.23 3.18
C ALA A 96 -11.78 0.50 3.20
N ASP A 97 -12.56 0.39 2.15
CA ASP A 97 -13.88 1.03 2.06
C ASP A 97 -14.95 0.21 2.77
N GLU A 98 -15.34 0.65 3.97
CA GLU A 98 -16.39 0.01 4.78
C GLU A 98 -17.77 0.02 4.10
N SER A 99 -18.02 0.96 3.19
CA SER A 99 -19.29 1.02 2.45
C SER A 99 -19.40 -0.05 1.35
N GLY A 100 -18.26 -0.56 0.86
CA GLY A 100 -18.19 -1.50 -0.26
C GLY A 100 -18.57 -0.91 -1.61
N GLU A 101 -18.70 0.41 -1.72
CA GLU A 101 -19.09 1.11 -2.97
C GLU A 101 -17.92 1.31 -3.92
N LYS A 102 -16.67 1.32 -3.42
CA LYS A 102 -15.48 1.50 -4.24
C LYS A 102 -15.16 0.25 -5.05
N VAL A 103 -15.14 0.41 -6.36
CA VAL A 103 -14.74 -0.65 -7.29
C VAL A 103 -13.29 -0.40 -7.72
N PRO A 104 -12.37 -1.34 -7.46
CA PRO A 104 -10.98 -1.15 -7.83
C PRO A 104 -10.78 -1.26 -9.34
N ASP A 105 -9.92 -0.38 -9.90
CA ASP A 105 -9.54 -0.38 -11.31
C ASP A 105 -8.03 -0.58 -11.51
N TYR A 106 -7.24 -0.58 -10.42
CA TYR A 106 -5.82 -0.93 -10.46
C TYR A 106 -5.34 -1.56 -9.14
N ALA A 107 -4.18 -2.17 -9.20
CA ALA A 107 -3.46 -2.65 -8.04
C ALA A 107 -2.02 -2.13 -8.02
N VAL A 108 -1.47 -1.96 -6.83
CA VAL A 108 -0.05 -1.65 -6.60
C VAL A 108 0.67 -2.94 -6.26
N LEU A 109 1.78 -3.24 -6.94
CA LEU A 109 2.60 -4.41 -6.61
C LEU A 109 3.40 -4.16 -5.32
N SER A 110 3.71 -5.22 -4.61
CA SER A 110 4.32 -5.15 -3.28
C SER A 110 5.75 -4.62 -3.30
N ASN A 111 6.51 -4.93 -4.36
CA ASN A 111 7.92 -4.58 -4.46
C ASN A 111 8.11 -3.13 -4.91
N THR A 112 8.96 -2.41 -4.18
CA THR A 112 9.41 -1.06 -4.52
C THR A 112 10.91 -1.03 -4.79
N THR A 113 11.38 0.00 -5.50
CA THR A 113 12.79 0.19 -5.80
C THR A 113 13.16 1.67 -5.81
N GLN A 114 14.44 1.98 -5.62
CA GLN A 114 15.00 3.32 -5.84
C GLN A 114 15.83 3.38 -7.14
N LYS A 115 15.89 2.28 -7.89
CA LYS A 115 16.55 2.22 -9.20
C LYS A 115 15.53 2.47 -10.31
N CYS A 116 15.98 2.92 -11.47
CA CYS A 116 15.11 3.11 -12.64
C CYS A 116 14.82 1.80 -13.40
N ASN A 117 14.79 0.69 -12.69
CA ASN A 117 14.40 -0.62 -13.19
C ASN A 117 13.83 -1.50 -12.06
N ILE A 118 13.03 -2.49 -12.46
CA ILE A 118 12.53 -3.53 -11.56
C ILE A 118 12.18 -4.77 -12.37
N SER A 119 12.37 -5.94 -11.78
CA SER A 119 11.72 -7.17 -12.23
C SER A 119 10.39 -7.30 -11.50
N ALA A 120 9.31 -6.92 -12.16
CA ALA A 120 7.98 -6.93 -11.57
C ALA A 120 7.41 -8.35 -11.60
N SER A 121 6.92 -8.86 -10.47
CA SER A 121 6.44 -10.24 -10.34
C SER A 121 5.25 -10.52 -11.27
N ALA A 122 5.38 -11.51 -12.14
CA ALA A 122 4.30 -11.96 -13.02
C ALA A 122 3.13 -12.54 -12.22
N GLU A 123 3.42 -13.26 -11.15
CA GLU A 123 2.41 -13.80 -10.24
C GLU A 123 1.60 -12.70 -9.55
N GLU A 124 2.25 -11.62 -9.06
CA GLU A 124 1.53 -10.49 -8.46
C GLU A 124 0.68 -9.74 -9.48
N MET A 125 1.16 -9.59 -10.72
CA MET A 125 0.37 -9.02 -11.81
C MET A 125 -0.88 -9.84 -12.10
N ASP A 126 -0.75 -11.16 -12.13
CA ASP A 126 -1.88 -12.05 -12.35
C ASP A 126 -2.88 -12.00 -11.19
N LYS A 127 -2.41 -12.05 -9.93
CA LYS A 127 -3.24 -11.86 -8.73
C LYS A 127 -4.01 -10.53 -8.76
N ALA A 128 -3.37 -9.48 -9.25
CA ALA A 128 -4.00 -8.18 -9.41
C ALA A 128 -5.18 -8.23 -10.39
N LEU A 129 -4.99 -8.89 -11.54
CA LEU A 129 -6.06 -9.07 -12.54
C LEU A 129 -7.20 -9.93 -12.00
N VAL A 130 -6.88 -11.07 -11.36
CA VAL A 130 -7.88 -11.95 -10.71
C VAL A 130 -8.72 -11.16 -9.70
N LYS A 131 -8.07 -10.36 -8.84
CA LYS A 131 -8.73 -9.57 -7.80
C LYS A 131 -9.63 -8.47 -8.38
N ILE A 132 -9.15 -7.72 -9.38
CA ILE A 132 -9.90 -6.61 -9.99
C ILE A 132 -11.06 -7.13 -10.83
N LEU A 133 -10.83 -8.14 -11.65
CA LEU A 133 -11.81 -8.69 -12.60
C LEU A 133 -12.68 -9.80 -12.00
N LYS A 134 -12.39 -10.19 -10.75
CA LYS A 134 -13.14 -11.21 -9.99
C LYS A 134 -13.27 -12.52 -10.75
N TRP A 135 -12.17 -12.96 -11.37
CA TRP A 135 -12.15 -14.25 -12.09
C TRP A 135 -12.28 -15.42 -11.12
N THR A 136 -12.90 -16.46 -11.63
CA THR A 136 -12.96 -17.78 -11.01
C THR A 136 -12.21 -18.76 -11.92
N GLU A 137 -11.95 -19.98 -11.44
CA GLU A 137 -11.28 -21.01 -12.24
C GLU A 137 -11.96 -21.28 -13.60
N GLU A 138 -13.31 -21.11 -13.64
CA GLU A 138 -14.11 -21.39 -14.84
C GLU A 138 -14.12 -20.26 -15.87
N ASN A 139 -13.79 -19.01 -15.46
CA ASN A 139 -13.97 -17.83 -16.30
C ASN A 139 -12.70 -17.02 -16.60
N VAL A 140 -11.52 -17.54 -16.22
CA VAL A 140 -10.23 -16.95 -16.62
C VAL A 140 -10.14 -16.92 -18.14
N PRO A 141 -9.89 -15.77 -18.78
CA PRO A 141 -9.79 -15.70 -20.22
C PRO A 141 -8.44 -16.26 -20.71
N ALA A 142 -8.43 -16.74 -21.98
CA ALA A 142 -7.19 -17.21 -22.61
C ALA A 142 -6.18 -16.08 -22.84
N GLU A 143 -6.65 -14.85 -23.02
CA GLU A 143 -5.83 -13.65 -23.20
C GLU A 143 -6.52 -12.44 -22.52
N GLN A 144 -5.71 -11.56 -21.96
CA GLN A 144 -6.14 -10.32 -21.31
C GLN A 144 -5.20 -9.16 -21.69
N VAL A 145 -5.77 -8.00 -21.87
CA VAL A 145 -5.00 -6.75 -21.95
C VAL A 145 -4.72 -6.26 -20.54
N MET A 146 -3.49 -5.88 -20.30
CA MET A 146 -3.02 -5.29 -19.05
C MET A 146 -2.26 -4.01 -19.34
N TYR A 147 -2.47 -2.99 -18.54
CA TYR A 147 -1.71 -1.74 -18.58
C TYR A 147 -0.83 -1.66 -17.36
N VAL A 148 0.42 -1.33 -17.56
CA VAL A 148 1.41 -1.17 -16.50
C VAL A 148 1.92 0.27 -16.52
N ARG A 149 2.00 0.91 -15.37
CA ARG A 149 2.70 2.18 -15.17
C ARG A 149 3.55 2.13 -13.92
N VAL A 150 4.45 3.07 -13.81
CA VAL A 150 5.28 3.26 -12.61
C VAL A 150 4.87 4.57 -11.95
N ASN A 151 4.72 4.54 -10.65
CA ASN A 151 4.48 5.72 -9.84
C ASN A 151 5.75 6.02 -9.03
N ALA A 152 6.26 7.24 -9.13
CA ALA A 152 7.43 7.73 -8.42
C ALA A 152 6.97 8.67 -7.29
N TYR A 153 7.60 8.58 -6.12
CA TYR A 153 7.31 9.46 -4.99
C TYR A 153 8.55 9.60 -4.10
N ILE A 154 8.53 10.61 -3.26
CA ILE A 154 9.51 10.76 -2.17
C ILE A 154 8.93 10.10 -0.93
N LEU A 155 9.71 9.22 -0.30
CA LEU A 155 9.32 8.58 0.95
C LEU A 155 9.85 9.38 2.13
N GLU A 156 8.94 9.87 2.98
CA GLU A 156 9.26 10.53 4.25
C GLU A 156 8.60 9.76 5.39
N GLY A 157 9.40 8.99 6.12
CA GLY A 157 8.84 8.01 7.07
C GLY A 157 7.97 6.99 6.35
N THR A 158 6.66 6.99 6.63
CA THR A 158 5.65 6.15 5.94
C THR A 158 4.84 6.92 4.90
N SER A 159 5.05 8.24 4.79
CA SER A 159 4.29 9.11 3.90
C SER A 159 4.89 9.15 2.51
N ARG A 160 4.02 9.07 1.48
CA ARG A 160 4.37 9.21 0.07
C ARG A 160 4.10 10.64 -0.36
N LEU A 161 5.15 11.39 -0.64
CA LEU A 161 5.07 12.80 -1.00
C LEU A 161 5.27 12.98 -2.50
N ASN A 162 4.53 13.94 -3.06
CA ASN A 162 4.67 14.40 -4.43
C ASN A 162 4.69 13.27 -5.47
N PRO A 163 3.67 12.40 -5.50
CA PRO A 163 3.62 11.30 -6.46
C PRO A 163 3.50 11.81 -7.90
N VAL A 164 4.24 11.15 -8.81
CA VAL A 164 4.18 11.38 -10.25
C VAL A 164 4.14 10.03 -10.95
N ALA A 165 3.14 9.84 -11.80
CA ALA A 165 3.01 8.63 -12.58
C ALA A 165 3.68 8.77 -13.96
N SER A 166 4.23 7.68 -14.47
CA SER A 166 4.70 7.56 -15.85
C SER A 166 3.52 7.45 -16.83
N ASN A 167 3.82 7.42 -18.12
CA ASN A 167 2.91 6.84 -19.11
C ASN A 167 2.63 5.38 -18.78
N SER A 168 1.50 4.85 -19.26
CA SER A 168 1.21 3.43 -19.21
C SER A 168 1.72 2.70 -20.45
N VAL A 169 2.12 1.45 -20.28
CA VAL A 169 2.47 0.52 -21.36
C VAL A 169 1.42 -0.58 -21.40
N ARG A 170 0.87 -0.82 -22.59
CA ARG A 170 -0.08 -1.89 -22.86
C ARG A 170 0.65 -3.21 -23.11
N LEU A 171 0.26 -4.25 -22.40
CA LEU A 171 0.77 -5.62 -22.57
C LEU A 171 -0.39 -6.57 -22.87
N ASN A 172 -0.13 -7.60 -23.68
CA ASN A 172 -1.03 -8.73 -23.84
C ASN A 172 -0.52 -9.85 -22.96
N VAL A 173 -1.37 -10.40 -22.11
CA VAL A 173 -0.99 -11.47 -21.18
C VAL A 173 -1.93 -12.65 -21.32
N LYS A 174 -1.39 -13.85 -21.09
CA LYS A 174 -2.15 -15.07 -20.84
C LYS A 174 -2.19 -15.26 -19.33
N PRO A 175 -3.32 -14.93 -18.69
CA PRO A 175 -3.48 -15.12 -17.27
C PRO A 175 -3.76 -16.58 -16.93
N TYR A 176 -3.71 -16.90 -15.63
CA TYR A 176 -4.14 -18.19 -15.10
C TYR A 176 -4.91 -17.95 -13.78
N TYR A 177 -5.65 -18.94 -13.33
CA TYR A 177 -6.39 -18.79 -12.09
C TYR A 177 -5.47 -18.99 -10.88
N ILE A 178 -5.42 -17.99 -10.03
CA ILE A 178 -4.81 -18.08 -8.71
C ILE A 178 -5.91 -17.89 -7.69
N GLU A 179 -6.14 -18.87 -6.84
CA GLU A 179 -7.07 -18.71 -5.73
C GLU A 179 -6.53 -17.67 -4.76
N LEU A 180 -7.22 -16.53 -4.72
CA LEU A 180 -6.92 -15.45 -3.77
C LEU A 180 -7.52 -15.86 -2.43
N LYS A 181 -6.69 -16.43 -1.58
CA LYS A 181 -7.07 -16.66 -0.18
C LYS A 181 -6.58 -15.50 0.64
N ASP A 182 -7.44 -15.04 1.53
CA ASP A 182 -7.00 -14.21 2.63
C ASP A 182 -5.89 -14.96 3.36
N ALA A 183 -4.86 -14.24 3.78
CA ALA A 183 -3.76 -14.85 4.49
C ALA A 183 -4.33 -15.64 5.68
N VAL A 184 -4.10 -16.95 5.69
CA VAL A 184 -4.57 -17.79 6.78
C VAL A 184 -3.93 -17.28 8.07
N PRO A 185 -4.72 -16.96 9.11
CA PRO A 185 -4.18 -16.46 10.36
C PRO A 185 -3.15 -17.44 10.93
N THR A 186 -2.04 -16.91 11.39
CA THR A 186 -1.01 -17.73 12.06
C THR A 186 -1.35 -18.02 13.51
N MET A 187 -2.29 -17.28 14.07
CA MET A 187 -2.77 -17.42 15.45
C MET A 187 -4.27 -17.14 15.51
N TRP A 188 -4.95 -17.85 16.39
CA TRP A 188 -6.37 -17.66 16.71
C TRP A 188 -6.51 -17.35 18.19
N TYR A 189 -7.53 -16.60 18.54
CA TYR A 189 -7.80 -16.21 19.91
C TYR A 189 -9.28 -16.39 20.24
N LEU A 190 -9.54 -16.92 21.42
CA LEU A 190 -10.86 -16.93 21.99
C LEU A 190 -11.09 -15.60 22.70
N VAL A 191 -12.13 -14.88 22.30
CA VAL A 191 -12.52 -13.59 22.88
C VAL A 191 -13.89 -13.70 23.52
N GLY A 192 -14.14 -12.90 24.57
CA GLY A 192 -15.41 -12.91 25.28
C GLY A 192 -15.20 -12.95 26.80
N ASN A 193 -16.30 -13.03 27.56
CA ASN A 193 -16.29 -12.99 29.03
C ASN A 193 -16.12 -14.38 29.65
N MET A 194 -15.13 -15.15 29.19
CA MET A 194 -14.89 -16.50 29.71
C MET A 194 -13.41 -16.69 30.10
N PHE A 195 -13.16 -17.46 31.16
CA PHE A 195 -11.81 -17.82 31.62
C PHE A 195 -10.84 -16.62 31.80
N GLY A 196 -11.36 -15.46 32.15
CA GLY A 196 -10.54 -14.24 32.28
C GLY A 196 -10.26 -13.51 30.95
N ALA A 197 -10.71 -14.05 29.82
CA ALA A 197 -10.69 -13.32 28.56
C ALA A 197 -11.68 -12.15 28.58
N LYS A 198 -11.47 -11.20 27.71
CA LYS A 198 -12.34 -10.05 27.49
C LYS A 198 -12.67 -9.94 26.00
N TRP A 199 -13.64 -9.09 25.70
CA TRP A 199 -13.90 -8.68 24.31
C TRP A 199 -12.71 -7.86 23.83
N ALA A 200 -11.75 -8.54 23.21
CA ALA A 200 -10.53 -7.92 22.69
C ALA A 200 -10.71 -7.46 21.24
N ASN A 201 -9.95 -6.46 20.87
CA ASN A 201 -9.78 -6.01 19.49
C ASN A 201 -8.29 -6.07 19.12
N ASP A 202 -7.93 -5.68 17.89
CA ASP A 202 -6.56 -5.76 17.36
C ASP A 202 -5.49 -5.16 18.27
N LYS A 203 -5.84 -4.19 19.13
CA LYS A 203 -4.87 -3.54 20.02
C LYS A 203 -4.56 -4.33 21.29
N ASN A 204 -5.51 -5.12 21.78
CA ASN A 204 -5.35 -5.85 23.06
C ASN A 204 -5.44 -7.36 22.90
N ILE A 205 -5.49 -7.87 21.68
CA ILE A 205 -5.76 -9.30 21.44
C ILE A 205 -4.73 -10.21 22.14
N GLY A 206 -3.49 -9.79 22.26
CA GLY A 206 -2.43 -10.55 22.95
C GLY A 206 -2.50 -10.50 24.48
N VAL A 207 -3.36 -9.64 25.06
CA VAL A 207 -3.47 -9.44 26.52
C VAL A 207 -4.82 -9.92 27.05
N ASP A 208 -5.90 -9.60 26.35
CA ASP A 208 -7.28 -9.82 26.81
C ASP A 208 -7.95 -11.05 26.18
N ALA A 209 -7.29 -11.71 25.23
CA ALA A 209 -7.79 -12.90 24.54
C ALA A 209 -6.96 -14.14 24.87
N LEU A 210 -7.58 -15.30 24.80
CA LEU A 210 -6.92 -16.58 25.07
C LEU A 210 -6.41 -17.20 23.76
N PRO A 211 -5.11 -17.54 23.64
CA PRO A 211 -4.58 -18.14 22.44
C PRO A 211 -5.14 -19.55 22.23
N MET A 212 -5.49 -19.88 20.99
CA MET A 212 -5.85 -21.22 20.56
C MET A 212 -4.68 -21.87 19.85
N PHE A 213 -4.58 -23.18 19.92
CA PHE A 213 -3.47 -23.96 19.39
C PHE A 213 -3.95 -24.90 18.28
N LEU A 214 -3.05 -25.24 17.37
CA LEU A 214 -3.34 -26.28 16.39
C LEU A 214 -3.48 -27.63 17.10
N ASN A 215 -4.54 -28.38 16.78
CA ASN A 215 -4.71 -29.72 17.30
C ASN A 215 -3.63 -30.64 16.70
N PRO A 216 -2.74 -31.25 17.52
CA PRO A 216 -1.64 -32.07 17.02
C PRO A 216 -2.09 -33.38 16.35
N ASN A 217 -3.33 -33.79 16.55
CA ASN A 217 -3.87 -35.00 15.95
C ASN A 217 -4.46 -34.82 14.55
N PHE A 218 -4.52 -33.57 14.07
CA PHE A 218 -5.06 -33.22 12.76
C PHE A 218 -4.03 -32.42 11.94
N SER A 219 -3.98 -32.71 10.64
CA SER A 219 -3.16 -31.93 9.71
C SER A 219 -3.79 -30.57 9.50
N TYR A 220 -2.98 -29.52 9.64
CA TYR A 220 -3.39 -28.16 9.32
C TYR A 220 -2.79 -27.73 8.00
N ASP A 221 -3.63 -27.42 7.02
CA ASP A 221 -3.20 -26.89 5.73
C ASP A 221 -3.17 -25.36 5.77
N LYS A 222 -1.98 -24.79 5.79
CA LYS A 222 -1.77 -23.34 5.79
C LYS A 222 -2.28 -22.64 4.52
N LYS A 223 -2.46 -23.37 3.42
CA LYS A 223 -2.96 -22.78 2.16
C LYS A 223 -4.48 -22.67 2.17
N THR A 224 -5.15 -23.69 2.72
CA THR A 224 -6.61 -23.77 2.71
C THR A 224 -7.24 -23.30 4.00
N GLY A 225 -6.46 -23.19 5.08
CA GLY A 225 -7.01 -22.99 6.42
C GLY A 225 -7.77 -24.20 6.96
N ALA A 226 -7.74 -25.33 6.23
CA ALA A 226 -8.39 -26.57 6.66
C ALA A 226 -7.59 -27.22 7.80
N GLY A 227 -8.26 -27.64 8.85
CA GLY A 227 -7.66 -28.24 10.05
C GLY A 227 -8.49 -27.95 11.28
N GLU A 228 -7.94 -28.29 12.43
CA GLU A 228 -8.57 -28.03 13.72
C GLU A 228 -7.68 -27.17 14.60
N ILE A 229 -8.31 -26.22 15.28
CA ILE A 229 -7.70 -25.43 16.34
C ILE A 229 -8.42 -25.75 17.64
N GLU A 230 -7.69 -25.80 18.74
CA GLU A 230 -8.25 -26.16 20.05
C GLU A 230 -7.81 -25.18 21.15
N TYR A 231 -8.68 -25.05 22.13
CA TYR A 231 -8.37 -24.42 23.40
C TYR A 231 -8.75 -25.40 24.51
N THR A 232 -7.79 -25.77 25.33
CA THR A 232 -8.00 -26.70 26.44
C THR A 232 -7.91 -25.98 27.77
N ASN A 233 -8.94 -26.08 28.57
CA ASN A 233 -8.97 -25.57 29.95
C ASN A 233 -9.89 -26.42 30.83
N TYR A 234 -9.81 -26.22 32.13
CA TYR A 234 -10.73 -26.81 33.07
C TYR A 234 -12.01 -25.98 33.14
N PHE A 235 -13.13 -26.60 32.77
CA PHE A 235 -14.44 -25.95 32.85
C PHE A 235 -15.07 -26.32 34.21
N LEU A 236 -15.45 -25.33 34.99
CA LEU A 236 -16.23 -25.54 36.19
C LEU A 236 -17.69 -25.74 35.79
N THR A 237 -18.34 -26.74 36.40
CA THR A 237 -19.78 -26.99 36.18
C THR A 237 -20.58 -25.83 36.75
N GLY A 238 -21.25 -25.09 35.90
CA GLY A 238 -22.11 -23.98 36.28
C GLY A 238 -21.70 -22.59 35.76
N ASP A 239 -20.69 -22.52 34.89
CA ASP A 239 -20.31 -21.32 34.18
C ASP A 239 -21.00 -21.20 32.80
#